data_d54af01ab85156f6dfd1132f6873f732
#
_entry.id   d54af01ab85156f6dfd1132f6873f732
#
_cell.length_a   1.000
_cell.length_b   1.000
_cell.length_c   1.000
_cell.angle_alpha   90.00
_cell.angle_beta   90.00
_cell.angle_gamma   90.00
#
_symmetry.space_group_name_H-M   'P 1'
#
loop_
_entity.id
_entity.type
_entity.pdbx_description
1 polymer ?
#
loop_
_entity_poly.entity_id
_entity_poly.type
_entity_poly.pdbx_seq_one_letter_code
_entity_poly.pdbx_strand_id
1 'polypeptide(L)'
;MASKDLERVIKMGHVVVKYRVTIDQPEEGKPDYEGIATQIDGFDEVQTVEVKPLAFGMMFIEVQVVLGEGEGIVDGFEDRVRGVDPLVGQIEALEMGRL
;
A
#
# COMPACT_ATOMS: atom_id res chain seq x y z
N MET A 1 11.52 -17.68 -0.35
CA MET A 1 12.21 -16.93 -1.35
C MET A 1 11.65 -15.52 -1.45
N ALA A 2 12.50 -14.60 -1.50
CA ALA A 2 12.05 -13.23 -1.61
C ALA A 2 11.56 -12.99 -3.02
N SER A 3 10.28 -13.01 -3.19
CA SER A 3 9.70 -12.70 -4.47
C SER A 3 9.91 -11.24 -4.83
N LYS A 4 10.22 -10.43 -3.82
CA LYS A 4 10.39 -9.00 -4.04
C LYS A 4 11.87 -8.69 -4.19
N ASP A 5 12.38 -9.03 -5.34
CA ASP A 5 13.78 -8.83 -5.65
C ASP A 5 13.98 -7.40 -6.11
N LEU A 6 14.49 -6.59 -5.21
CA LEU A 6 14.61 -5.15 -5.47
C LEU A 6 15.52 -4.86 -6.65
N GLU A 7 16.54 -5.68 -6.85
CA GLU A 7 17.46 -5.48 -7.97
C GLU A 7 16.74 -5.56 -9.31
N ARG A 8 15.69 -6.37 -9.39
CA ARG A 8 15.00 -6.55 -10.65
C ARG A 8 14.09 -5.38 -10.96
N VAL A 9 13.67 -4.63 -9.93
CA VAL A 9 12.79 -3.49 -10.15
C VAL A 9 13.54 -2.18 -10.14
N ILE A 10 14.77 -2.15 -9.65
CA ILE A 10 15.57 -0.94 -9.63
C ILE A 10 16.18 -0.75 -11.01
N LYS A 11 15.45 -0.06 -11.85
CA LYS A 11 15.89 0.29 -13.18
C LYS A 11 15.47 1.71 -13.45
N MET A 12 15.99 2.28 -14.53
CA MET A 12 15.56 3.61 -14.90
C MET A 12 14.05 3.63 -15.03
N GLY A 13 13.43 4.68 -14.54
CA GLY A 13 12.01 4.83 -14.67
C GLY A 13 11.21 4.22 -13.55
N HIS A 14 11.84 3.96 -12.39
CA HIS A 14 11.11 3.46 -11.22
C HIS A 14 11.08 4.50 -10.13
N VAL A 15 10.01 4.49 -9.34
CA VAL A 15 9.85 5.38 -8.21
C VAL A 15 9.47 4.57 -6.98
N VAL A 16 9.89 5.06 -5.82
CA VAL A 16 9.48 4.50 -4.54
C VAL A 16 8.41 5.41 -3.97
N VAL A 17 7.29 4.83 -3.56
CA VAL A 17 6.21 5.60 -2.98
C VAL A 17 5.87 5.00 -1.63
N LYS A 18 5.74 5.85 -0.63
CA LYS A 18 5.25 5.44 0.68
C LYS A 18 3.81 5.94 0.81
N TYR A 19 2.90 5.02 1.04
CA TYR A 19 1.47 5.33 1.15
C TYR A 19 0.97 5.15 2.56
N ARG A 20 -0.02 5.95 2.91
CA ARG A 20 -0.85 5.69 4.08
C ARG A 20 -2.22 5.29 3.57
N VAL A 21 -2.63 4.07 3.95
CA VAL A 21 -3.94 3.55 3.57
C VAL A 21 -4.83 3.62 4.79
N THR A 22 -5.86 4.42 4.71
CA THR A 22 -6.81 4.60 5.80
C THR A 22 -7.91 3.57 5.66
N ILE A 23 -8.28 2.96 6.78
CA ILE A 23 -9.31 1.92 6.80
C ILE A 23 -10.53 2.49 7.50
N ASP A 24 -11.67 2.45 6.82
CA ASP A 24 -12.92 2.93 7.38
C ASP A 24 -13.40 1.99 8.48
N GLN A 25 -14.13 2.55 9.43
CA GLN A 25 -14.66 1.76 10.52
C GLN A 25 -15.96 1.08 10.08
N PRO A 26 -16.11 -0.23 10.33
CA PRO A 26 -17.39 -0.89 10.04
C PRO A 26 -18.44 -0.46 11.04
N GLU A 27 -19.68 -0.75 10.73
CA GLU A 27 -20.77 -0.42 11.66
C GLU A 27 -20.65 -1.18 12.95
N GLU A 28 -20.13 -2.39 12.89
CA GLU A 28 -19.96 -3.23 14.08
C GLU A 28 -18.56 -3.84 14.05
N GLY A 29 -17.97 -3.95 15.24
CA GLY A 29 -16.69 -4.59 15.37
C GLY A 29 -15.54 -3.69 14.91
N LYS A 30 -14.44 -4.31 14.55
CA LYS A 30 -13.23 -3.63 14.13
C LYS A 30 -12.82 -4.13 12.77
N PRO A 31 -12.13 -3.29 11.98
CA PRO A 31 -11.59 -3.78 10.71
C PRO A 31 -10.53 -4.86 10.95
N ASP A 32 -10.40 -5.75 10.00
CA ASP A 32 -9.35 -6.75 10.02
C ASP A 32 -8.10 -6.14 9.40
N TYR A 33 -7.41 -5.30 10.16
CA TYR A 33 -6.24 -4.59 9.66
C TYR A 33 -5.18 -5.55 9.16
N GLU A 34 -4.93 -6.62 9.91
CA GLU A 34 -3.87 -7.55 9.52
C GLU A 34 -4.22 -8.31 8.25
N GLY A 35 -5.48 -8.69 8.10
CA GLY A 35 -5.91 -9.37 6.89
C GLY A 35 -5.79 -8.47 5.66
N ILE A 36 -6.20 -7.21 5.80
CA ILE A 36 -6.10 -6.26 4.71
C ILE A 36 -4.63 -6.03 4.36
N ALA A 37 -3.79 -5.85 5.39
CA ALA A 37 -2.36 -5.66 5.17
C ALA A 37 -1.74 -6.85 4.44
N THR A 38 -2.14 -8.06 4.81
CA THR A 38 -1.61 -9.26 4.17
C THR A 38 -1.99 -9.30 2.69
N GLN A 39 -3.20 -8.89 2.35
CA GLN A 39 -3.61 -8.86 0.96
C GLN A 39 -2.80 -7.84 0.17
N ILE A 40 -2.56 -6.67 0.76
CA ILE A 40 -1.75 -5.65 0.09
C ILE A 40 -0.32 -6.14 -0.09
N ASP A 41 0.22 -6.82 0.91
CA ASP A 41 1.58 -7.34 0.85
C ASP A 41 1.75 -8.37 -0.27
N GLY A 42 0.67 -8.93 -0.75
CA GLY A 42 0.71 -9.88 -1.84
C GLY A 42 0.95 -9.26 -3.21
N PHE A 43 0.88 -7.95 -3.34
CA PHE A 43 1.15 -7.30 -4.62
C PHE A 43 2.66 -7.28 -4.88
N ASP A 44 3.04 -7.57 -6.12
CA ASP A 44 4.46 -7.65 -6.48
C ASP A 44 5.21 -6.35 -6.23
N GLU A 45 4.54 -5.24 -6.41
CA GLU A 45 5.17 -3.91 -6.27
C GLU A 45 5.46 -3.55 -4.82
N VAL A 46 4.80 -4.20 -3.87
CA VAL A 46 4.88 -3.83 -2.46
C VAL A 46 6.16 -4.35 -1.85
N GLN A 47 6.92 -3.47 -1.21
CA GLN A 47 8.17 -3.83 -0.54
C GLN A 47 7.95 -4.07 0.95
N THR A 48 7.20 -3.19 1.60
CA THR A 48 6.91 -3.35 3.03
C THR A 48 5.47 -2.92 3.30
N VAL A 49 4.89 -3.54 4.33
CA VAL A 49 3.56 -3.21 4.81
C VAL A 49 3.62 -3.24 6.33
N GLU A 50 3.10 -2.19 6.98
CA GLU A 50 3.03 -2.15 8.43
C GLU A 50 1.69 -1.58 8.86
N VAL A 51 1.12 -2.17 9.92
CA VAL A 51 -0.06 -1.64 10.56
C VAL A 51 0.41 -0.74 11.69
N LYS A 52 0.02 0.53 11.66
CA LYS A 52 0.50 1.52 12.61
C LYS A 52 -0.66 2.22 13.30
N PRO A 53 -0.46 2.66 14.53
CA PRO A 53 -1.53 3.36 15.23
C PRO A 53 -1.77 4.74 14.63
N LEU A 54 -3.02 5.14 14.61
CA LEU A 54 -3.41 6.45 14.16
C LEU A 54 -3.85 7.29 15.36
N ALA A 55 -5.13 7.19 15.73
CA ALA A 55 -5.64 7.94 16.86
C ALA A 55 -6.92 7.25 17.32
N PHE A 56 -7.27 7.44 18.59
CA PHE A 56 -8.55 6.93 19.12
C PHE A 56 -8.73 5.44 18.90
N GLY A 57 -7.63 4.68 19.00
CA GLY A 57 -7.71 3.23 18.83
C GLY A 57 -7.77 2.76 17.40
N MET A 58 -7.74 3.68 16.44
CA MET A 58 -7.74 3.33 15.03
C MET A 58 -6.32 3.10 14.55
N MET A 59 -6.22 2.32 13.48
CA MET A 59 -4.93 2.02 12.86
C MET A 59 -4.97 2.42 11.40
N PHE A 60 -3.82 2.52 10.79
CA PHE A 60 -3.72 2.66 9.34
C PHE A 60 -2.65 1.70 8.83
N ILE A 61 -2.60 1.53 7.52
CA ILE A 61 -1.63 0.63 6.91
C ILE A 61 -0.64 1.49 6.13
N GLU A 62 0.63 1.37 6.46
CA GLU A 62 1.70 2.06 5.74
C GLU A 62 2.30 1.09 4.75
N VAL A 63 2.36 1.49 3.49
CA VAL A 63 2.80 0.62 2.40
C VAL A 63 3.91 1.32 1.64
N GLN A 64 5.01 0.62 1.43
CA GLN A 64 6.09 1.13 0.59
C GLN A 64 6.16 0.27 -0.67
N VAL A 65 6.13 0.92 -1.82
CA VAL A 65 6.06 0.22 -3.10
C VAL A 65 7.11 0.79 -4.05
N VAL A 66 7.46 -0.02 -5.04
CA VAL A 66 8.29 0.42 -6.16
C VAL A 66 7.44 0.28 -7.41
N LEU A 67 7.21 1.38 -8.10
CA LEU A 67 6.35 1.41 -9.28
C LEU A 67 7.15 1.88 -10.48
N GLY A 68 6.79 1.36 -11.66
CA GLY A 68 7.36 1.86 -12.90
C GLY A 68 6.82 3.25 -13.20
N GLU A 69 7.61 4.04 -13.92
CA GLU A 69 7.13 5.31 -14.41
C GLU A 69 6.32 5.08 -15.67
N GLY A 70 5.15 5.67 -15.72
CA GLY A 70 4.31 5.52 -16.87
C GLY A 70 2.96 6.07 -16.56
N GLU A 71 2.25 6.46 -17.61
CA GLU A 71 0.93 7.01 -17.43
C GLU A 71 0.00 5.94 -16.86
N GLY A 72 -0.71 6.28 -15.80
CA GLY A 72 -1.68 5.39 -15.20
C GLY A 72 -1.14 4.34 -14.26
N ILE A 73 0.19 4.23 -14.12
CA ILE A 73 0.77 3.18 -13.27
C ILE A 73 0.41 3.41 -11.81
N VAL A 74 0.58 4.64 -11.34
CA VAL A 74 0.28 4.97 -9.94
C VAL A 74 -1.21 4.83 -9.67
N ASP A 75 -2.03 5.39 -10.54
CA ASP A 75 -3.48 5.30 -10.36
C ASP A 75 -3.96 3.86 -10.40
N GLY A 76 -3.41 3.05 -11.29
CA GLY A 76 -3.77 1.65 -11.39
C GLY A 76 -3.43 0.86 -10.14
N PHE A 77 -2.26 1.15 -9.56
CA PHE A 77 -1.89 0.50 -8.31
C PHE A 77 -2.86 0.89 -7.20
N GLU A 78 -3.16 2.18 -7.10
CA GLU A 78 -4.07 2.64 -6.05
C GLU A 78 -5.46 2.02 -6.21
N ASP A 79 -5.93 1.87 -7.43
CA ASP A 79 -7.22 1.22 -7.66
C ASP A 79 -7.20 -0.23 -7.22
N ARG A 80 -6.10 -0.93 -7.43
CA ARG A 80 -5.99 -2.32 -6.99
C ARG A 80 -6.03 -2.42 -5.47
N VAL A 81 -5.37 -1.48 -4.79
CA VAL A 81 -5.40 -1.46 -3.32
C VAL A 81 -6.82 -1.20 -2.83
N ARG A 82 -7.54 -0.29 -3.48
CA ARG A 82 -8.93 -0.03 -3.07
C ARG A 82 -9.80 -1.27 -3.20
N GLY A 83 -9.44 -2.15 -4.11
CA GLY A 83 -10.25 -3.34 -4.37
C GLY A 83 -10.03 -4.47 -3.40
N VAL A 84 -9.04 -4.39 -2.47
CA VAL A 84 -8.78 -5.51 -1.59
C VAL A 84 -9.83 -5.66 -0.50
N ASP A 85 -10.49 -4.57 -0.13
CA ASP A 85 -11.51 -4.63 0.94
C ASP A 85 -12.39 -3.40 0.84
N PRO A 86 -13.72 -3.56 1.05
CA PRO A 86 -14.62 -2.41 0.99
C PRO A 86 -14.31 -1.31 2.02
N LEU A 87 -13.60 -1.65 3.09
CA LEU A 87 -13.28 -0.68 4.12
C LEU A 87 -12.06 0.17 3.79
N VAL A 88 -11.33 -0.12 2.72
CA VAL A 88 -10.23 0.73 2.31
C VAL A 88 -10.79 2.09 1.92
N GLY A 89 -10.33 3.12 2.66
CA GLY A 89 -10.81 4.48 2.43
C GLY A 89 -9.86 5.28 1.57
N GLN A 90 -9.06 6.14 2.21
CA GLN A 90 -8.15 7.00 1.48
C GLN A 90 -6.80 6.34 1.30
N ILE A 91 -6.18 6.58 0.16
CA ILE A 91 -4.83 6.13 -0.14
C ILE A 91 -4.05 7.39 -0.42
N GLU A 92 -3.11 7.71 0.47
CA GLU A 92 -2.43 8.98 0.45
C GLU A 92 -0.93 8.75 0.30
N ALA A 93 -0.32 9.38 -0.69
CA ALA A 93 1.13 9.28 -0.87
C ALA A 93 1.80 10.22 0.12
N LEU A 94 2.62 9.65 0.99
CA LEU A 94 3.35 10.42 1.99
C LEU A 94 4.70 10.89 1.46
N GLU A 95 5.36 10.03 0.70
CA GLU A 95 6.67 10.32 0.14
C GLU A 95 6.76 9.67 -1.21
N MET A 96 7.47 10.30 -2.12
CA MET A 96 7.71 9.75 -3.44
C MET A 96 9.09 10.17 -3.89
N GLY A 97 9.87 9.21 -4.37
CA GLY A 97 11.21 9.49 -4.84
C GLY A 97 11.59 8.57 -5.98
N ARG A 98 12.60 8.96 -6.72
CA ARG A 98 13.13 8.13 -7.80
C ARG A 98 14.19 7.21 -7.27
N LEU A 99 14.26 6.07 -7.88
CA LEU A 99 15.37 5.15 -7.65
C LEU A 99 16.54 5.48 -8.58
#